data_3aa0044cf47f74368f6b89606b43a529
#
_entry.id   3aa0044cf47f74368f6b89606b43a529
#
_cell.length_a   1.000
_cell.length_b   1.000
_cell.length_c   1.000
_cell.angle_alpha   90.00
_cell.angle_beta   90.00
_cell.angle_gamma   90.00
#
_symmetry.space_group_name_H-M   'P 1'
#
loop_
_entity.id
_entity.type
_entity.pdbx_description
1 polymer ?
#
loop_
_entity_poly.entity_id
_entity_poly.type
_entity_poly.pdbx_seq_one_letter_code
_entity_poly.pdbx_strand_id
1 'polypeptide(L)'
;MNRRLRLLRDVILQGKVVVADIMKMPHVLIAGATGSGKSVCINTLIMSILYKADPKDVKLIMIDPKVVELSVYNGIPHLMIPVVTDPKKAAGALNWAVAEMERRYKAFAESHVRDISSFNEHEEEKMPFIVIIIDELADLMMVAKVDVEDAILRLAQRQGLPEYILYWQRSVPR
;
A
#
# COMPACT_ATOMS: atom_id res chain seq x y z
N MET A 1 13.85 12.27 11.83
CA MET A 1 12.55 12.44 11.15
C MET A 1 12.77 12.24 9.65
N ASN A 2 12.33 11.11 9.14
CA ASN A 2 12.75 10.58 7.84
C ASN A 2 12.11 11.37 6.70
N ARG A 3 12.87 12.22 5.99
CA ARG A 3 12.43 13.01 4.81
C ARG A 3 12.09 12.13 3.59
N ARG A 4 12.34 10.80 3.66
CA ARG A 4 12.30 9.87 2.52
C ARG A 4 10.92 9.42 2.08
N LEU A 5 9.89 9.54 2.94
CA LEU A 5 8.52 9.09 2.66
C LEU A 5 7.51 10.22 2.44
N ARG A 6 7.97 11.46 2.34
CA ARG A 6 7.13 12.57 1.89
C ARG A 6 6.92 12.48 0.38
N LEU A 7 5.79 11.94 -0.02
CA LEU A 7 5.53 11.64 -1.42
C LEU A 7 4.07 11.65 -1.79
N LEU A 8 3.74 12.51 -2.65
CA LEU A 8 2.99 12.36 -3.88
C LEU A 8 3.06 13.69 -4.62
N ARG A 9 3.64 13.68 -5.80
CA ARG A 9 3.42 14.77 -6.73
C ARG A 9 2.21 14.37 -7.55
N ASP A 10 1.07 14.92 -7.22
CA ASP A 10 -0.08 14.82 -8.08
C ASP A 10 -0.28 16.13 -8.82
N VAL A 11 -0.53 16.04 -10.12
CA VAL A 11 -0.85 17.21 -10.94
C VAL A 11 -2.36 17.37 -10.89
N ILE A 12 -2.84 18.31 -10.08
CA ILE A 12 -4.26 18.64 -10.07
C ILE A 12 -4.63 19.40 -11.36
N LEU A 13 -5.91 19.26 -11.78
CA LEU A 13 -6.57 19.86 -12.94
C LEU A 13 -6.32 21.38 -13.20
N GLN A 14 -5.59 22.08 -12.33
CA GLN A 14 -5.23 23.49 -12.46
C GLN A 14 -3.71 23.73 -12.57
N GLY A 15 -2.92 22.68 -12.88
CA GLY A 15 -1.48 22.81 -13.02
C GLY A 15 -0.71 23.00 -11.71
N LYS A 16 -1.36 22.90 -10.55
CA LYS A 16 -0.68 22.95 -9.25
C LYS A 16 -0.16 21.58 -8.86
N VAL A 17 1.11 21.51 -8.49
CA VAL A 17 1.73 20.32 -7.93
C VAL A 17 1.32 20.19 -6.47
N VAL A 18 0.63 19.12 -6.11
CA VAL A 18 0.32 18.78 -4.72
C VAL A 18 1.30 17.72 -4.25
N VAL A 19 1.93 17.98 -3.13
CA VAL A 19 2.81 17.02 -2.46
C VAL A 19 2.10 16.56 -1.20
N ALA A 20 1.78 15.28 -1.14
CA ALA A 20 1.16 14.65 0.02
C ALA A 20 2.16 13.73 0.73
N ASP A 21 1.98 13.58 2.03
CA ASP A 21 2.75 12.65 2.85
C ASP A 21 1.94 11.35 2.99
N ILE A 22 2.40 10.28 2.35
CA ILE A 22 1.69 8.99 2.37
C ILE A 22 1.57 8.41 3.78
N MET A 23 2.49 8.74 4.68
CA MET A 23 2.43 8.34 6.09
C MET A 23 1.22 8.94 6.82
N LYS A 24 0.71 10.09 6.33
CA LYS A 24 -0.47 10.74 6.87
C LYS A 24 -1.77 10.29 6.23
N MET A 25 -1.68 9.45 5.21
CA MET A 25 -2.81 8.90 4.46
C MET A 25 -2.68 7.38 4.40
N PRO A 26 -2.88 6.67 5.52
CA PRO A 26 -2.65 5.22 5.58
C PRO A 26 -3.59 4.43 4.68
N HIS A 27 -4.75 4.99 4.34
CA HIS A 27 -5.73 4.37 3.46
C HIS A 27 -6.22 5.38 2.44
N VAL A 28 -6.07 5.06 1.16
CA VAL A 28 -6.49 5.95 0.06
C VAL A 28 -7.29 5.16 -0.96
N LEU A 29 -8.48 5.66 -1.25
CA LEU A 29 -9.29 5.20 -2.37
C LEU A 29 -9.10 6.15 -3.56
N ILE A 30 -8.62 5.61 -4.68
CA ILE A 30 -8.51 6.33 -5.93
C ILE A 30 -9.69 5.92 -6.82
N ALA A 31 -10.65 6.81 -7.03
CA ALA A 31 -11.85 6.52 -7.80
C ALA A 31 -11.96 7.43 -9.03
N GLY A 32 -12.50 6.90 -10.12
CA GLY A 32 -12.74 7.66 -11.33
C GLY A 32 -13.19 6.80 -12.50
N ALA A 33 -13.77 7.40 -13.53
CA ALA A 33 -14.14 6.73 -14.76
C ALA A 33 -12.91 6.29 -15.57
N THR A 34 -13.09 5.37 -16.52
CA THR A 34 -12.04 4.99 -17.48
C THR A 34 -11.53 6.25 -18.20
N GLY A 35 -10.21 6.40 -18.29
CA GLY A 35 -9.56 7.57 -18.88
C GLY A 35 -9.44 8.79 -17.95
N SER A 36 -9.84 8.70 -16.68
CA SER A 36 -9.71 9.80 -15.70
C SER A 36 -8.29 10.00 -15.16
N GLY A 37 -7.33 9.16 -15.54
CA GLY A 37 -5.95 9.23 -15.07
C GLY A 37 -5.64 8.40 -13.82
N LYS A 38 -6.52 7.47 -13.40
CA LYS A 38 -6.29 6.59 -12.24
C LYS A 38 -4.96 5.83 -12.32
N SER A 39 -4.72 5.14 -13.45
CA SER A 39 -3.48 4.38 -13.67
C SER A 39 -2.26 5.28 -13.65
N VAL A 40 -2.36 6.50 -14.20
CA VAL A 40 -1.30 7.50 -14.14
C VAL A 40 -1.01 7.90 -12.69
N CYS A 41 -2.04 8.09 -11.88
CA CYS A 41 -1.91 8.43 -10.46
C CYS A 41 -1.19 7.31 -9.70
N ILE A 42 -1.61 6.05 -9.87
CA ILE A 42 -0.98 4.88 -9.21
C ILE A 42 0.48 4.74 -9.66
N ASN A 43 0.76 4.82 -10.97
CA ASN A 43 2.12 4.74 -11.48
C ASN A 43 2.99 5.88 -10.95
N THR A 44 2.47 7.10 -10.85
CA THR A 44 3.18 8.24 -10.26
C THR A 44 3.51 7.99 -8.79
N LEU A 45 2.59 7.42 -8.03
CA LEU A 45 2.80 7.03 -6.64
C LEU A 45 3.93 5.99 -6.52
N ILE A 46 3.84 4.90 -7.29
CA ILE A 46 4.84 3.84 -7.29
C ILE A 46 6.23 4.41 -7.64
N MET A 47 6.33 5.14 -8.75
CA MET A 47 7.59 5.76 -9.16
C MET A 47 8.13 6.70 -8.09
N SER A 48 7.26 7.45 -7.43
CA SER A 48 7.66 8.34 -6.35
C SER A 48 8.28 7.58 -5.17
N ILE A 49 7.74 6.41 -4.82
CA ILE A 49 8.32 5.52 -3.80
C ILE A 49 9.68 4.99 -4.26
N LEU A 50 9.75 4.45 -5.48
CA LEU A 50 10.97 3.83 -6.03
C LEU A 50 12.14 4.83 -6.10
N TYR A 51 11.87 6.10 -6.41
CA TYR A 51 12.90 7.14 -6.47
C TYR A 51 13.38 7.66 -5.12
N LYS A 52 12.59 7.47 -4.06
CA LYS A 52 12.85 8.15 -2.78
C LYS A 52 13.09 7.22 -1.60
N ALA A 53 12.68 5.98 -1.69
CA ALA A 53 12.81 5.00 -0.63
C ALA A 53 13.75 3.86 -1.03
N ASP A 54 14.57 3.41 -0.08
CA ASP A 54 15.38 2.20 -0.23
C ASP A 54 14.47 0.96 -0.04
N PRO A 55 14.71 -0.16 -0.74
CA PRO A 55 13.98 -1.42 -0.51
C PRO A 55 14.02 -1.97 0.91
N LYS A 56 14.96 -1.52 1.74
CA LYS A 56 15.00 -1.84 3.18
C LYS A 56 14.10 -0.95 4.03
N ASP A 57 13.74 0.24 3.53
CA ASP A 57 12.87 1.16 4.24
C ASP A 57 11.40 0.97 3.87
N VAL A 58 11.12 0.55 2.61
CA VAL A 58 9.76 0.35 2.09
C VAL A 58 9.67 -0.92 1.28
N LYS A 59 8.66 -1.72 1.57
CA LYS A 59 8.28 -2.90 0.80
C LYS A 59 6.90 -2.72 0.18
N LEU A 60 6.71 -3.38 -0.97
CA LEU A 60 5.48 -3.30 -1.75
C LEU A 60 4.83 -4.67 -1.87
N ILE A 61 3.49 -4.72 -1.73
CA ILE A 61 2.63 -5.80 -2.16
C ILE A 61 1.71 -5.22 -3.22
N MET A 62 1.75 -5.78 -4.42
CA MET A 62 0.94 -5.32 -5.55
C MET A 62 -0.03 -6.39 -5.98
N ILE A 63 -1.30 -6.01 -6.18
CA ILE A 63 -2.39 -6.90 -6.57
C ILE A 63 -3.04 -6.33 -7.83
N ASP A 64 -2.98 -7.09 -8.92
CA ASP A 64 -3.50 -6.72 -10.25
C ASP A 64 -4.27 -7.89 -10.86
N PRO A 65 -5.56 -8.04 -10.54
CA PRO A 65 -6.37 -9.15 -11.04
C PRO A 65 -6.54 -9.15 -12.57
N LYS A 66 -6.35 -8.00 -13.21
CA LYS A 66 -6.51 -7.84 -14.67
C LYS A 66 -5.22 -8.07 -15.46
N VAL A 67 -4.07 -8.10 -14.76
CA VAL A 67 -2.74 -8.25 -15.39
C VAL A 67 -2.44 -7.14 -16.41
N VAL A 68 -2.85 -5.91 -16.12
CA VAL A 68 -2.75 -4.79 -17.09
C VAL A 68 -1.74 -3.73 -16.64
N GLU A 69 -1.81 -3.30 -15.39
CA GLU A 69 -1.16 -2.08 -14.93
C GLU A 69 0.14 -2.32 -14.13
N LEU A 70 0.15 -3.33 -13.25
CA LEU A 70 1.21 -3.49 -12.26
C LEU A 70 2.24 -4.55 -12.61
N SER A 71 1.98 -5.41 -13.59
CA SER A 71 2.87 -6.52 -13.97
C SER A 71 4.25 -6.06 -14.45
N VAL A 72 4.37 -4.83 -14.94
CA VAL A 72 5.64 -4.20 -15.35
C VAL A 72 6.61 -4.00 -14.19
N TYR A 73 6.14 -4.03 -12.96
CA TYR A 73 6.96 -3.87 -11.76
C TYR A 73 7.53 -5.20 -11.23
N ASN A 74 7.21 -6.34 -11.84
CA ASN A 74 7.82 -7.61 -11.42
C ASN A 74 9.34 -7.55 -11.48
N GLY A 75 9.98 -8.05 -10.42
CA GLY A 75 11.44 -8.08 -10.31
C GLY A 75 12.07 -6.87 -9.65
N ILE A 76 11.33 -5.82 -9.30
CA ILE A 76 11.89 -4.71 -8.53
C ILE A 76 12.20 -5.14 -7.08
N PRO A 77 13.29 -4.66 -6.47
CA PRO A 77 13.72 -5.10 -5.14
C PRO A 77 12.78 -4.70 -3.99
N HIS A 78 11.86 -3.78 -4.24
CA HIS A 78 10.84 -3.36 -3.27
C HIS A 78 9.72 -4.38 -3.10
N LEU A 79 9.43 -5.22 -4.12
CA LEU A 79 8.38 -6.24 -4.02
C LEU A 79 8.73 -7.30 -2.98
N MET A 80 7.79 -7.62 -2.10
CA MET A 80 7.89 -8.74 -1.16
C MET A 80 7.60 -10.07 -1.85
N ILE A 81 6.64 -10.06 -2.77
CA ILE A 81 6.21 -11.20 -3.58
C ILE A 81 5.97 -10.70 -5.01
N PRO A 82 6.02 -11.56 -6.04
CA PRO A 82 5.60 -11.18 -7.38
C PRO A 82 4.20 -10.59 -7.40
N VAL A 83 3.90 -9.71 -8.35
CA VAL A 83 2.57 -9.11 -8.49
C VAL A 83 1.50 -10.19 -8.49
N VAL A 84 0.55 -10.07 -7.58
CA VAL A 84 -0.50 -11.07 -7.36
C VAL A 84 -1.63 -10.84 -8.34
N THR A 85 -1.89 -11.80 -9.21
CA THR A 85 -2.91 -11.72 -10.26
C THR A 85 -4.13 -12.60 -10.01
N ASP A 86 -3.99 -13.62 -9.17
CA ASP A 86 -5.08 -14.53 -8.79
C ASP A 86 -5.85 -13.98 -7.58
N PRO A 87 -7.19 -13.85 -7.64
CA PRO A 87 -7.98 -13.29 -6.53
C PRO A 87 -7.90 -14.08 -5.22
N LYS A 88 -7.75 -15.42 -5.28
CA LYS A 88 -7.62 -16.24 -4.06
C LYS A 88 -6.26 -16.02 -3.42
N LYS A 89 -5.20 -15.91 -4.24
CA LYS A 89 -3.87 -15.56 -3.75
C LYS A 89 -3.84 -14.14 -3.20
N ALA A 90 -4.62 -13.21 -3.78
CA ALA A 90 -4.76 -11.86 -3.27
C ALA A 90 -5.36 -11.84 -1.86
N ALA A 91 -6.43 -12.60 -1.62
CA ALA A 91 -6.98 -12.78 -0.28
C ALA A 91 -5.94 -13.35 0.70
N GLY A 92 -5.14 -14.34 0.27
CA GLY A 92 -4.03 -14.89 1.05
C GLY A 92 -2.96 -13.84 1.39
N ALA A 93 -2.57 -12.98 0.42
CA ALA A 93 -1.60 -11.90 0.65
C ALA A 93 -2.12 -10.84 1.62
N LEU A 94 -3.40 -10.49 1.55
CA LEU A 94 -4.05 -9.56 2.48
C LEU A 94 -4.15 -10.15 3.89
N ASN A 95 -4.51 -11.42 4.03
CA ASN A 95 -4.52 -12.11 5.31
C ASN A 95 -3.12 -12.23 5.93
N TRP A 96 -2.10 -12.45 5.11
CA TRP A 96 -0.71 -12.38 5.56
C TRP A 96 -0.37 -10.99 6.10
N ALA A 97 -0.77 -9.92 5.40
CA ALA A 97 -0.53 -8.55 5.86
C ALA A 97 -1.21 -8.27 7.21
N VAL A 98 -2.41 -8.82 7.44
CA VAL A 98 -3.10 -8.74 8.75
C VAL A 98 -2.29 -9.46 9.84
N ALA A 99 -1.83 -10.68 9.57
CA ALA A 99 -1.02 -11.44 10.53
C ALA A 99 0.32 -10.74 10.85
N GLU A 100 0.98 -10.18 9.82
CA GLU A 100 2.21 -9.41 9.99
C GLU A 100 1.97 -8.13 10.80
N MET A 101 0.86 -7.44 10.57
CA MET A 101 0.44 -6.30 11.39
C MET A 101 0.31 -6.69 12.87
N GLU A 102 -0.36 -7.81 13.16
CA GLU A 102 -0.52 -8.30 14.54
C GLU A 102 0.82 -8.69 15.17
N ARG A 103 1.73 -9.28 14.40
CA ARG A 103 3.10 -9.59 14.85
C ARG A 103 3.86 -8.33 15.22
N ARG A 104 3.76 -7.28 14.40
CA ARG A 104 4.43 -5.98 14.67
C ARG A 104 3.89 -5.31 15.92
N TYR A 105 2.57 -5.34 16.14
CA TYR A 105 1.98 -4.80 17.38
C TYR A 105 2.53 -5.47 18.64
N LYS A 106 2.74 -6.79 18.60
CA LYS A 106 3.37 -7.50 19.72
C LYS A 106 4.80 -7.02 19.95
N ALA A 107 5.59 -6.92 18.87
CA ALA A 107 6.96 -6.42 18.97
C ALA A 107 7.02 -4.98 19.52
N PHE A 108 6.11 -4.09 19.10
CA PHE A 108 6.05 -2.73 19.63
C PHE A 108 5.68 -2.69 21.12
N ALA A 109 4.75 -3.56 21.53
CA ALA A 109 4.38 -3.67 22.94
C ALA A 109 5.57 -4.19 23.79
N GLU A 110 6.33 -5.15 23.29
CA GLU A 110 7.52 -5.70 23.94
C GLU A 110 8.64 -4.65 24.06
N SER A 111 8.85 -3.84 23.01
CA SER A 111 9.82 -2.74 23.00
C SER A 111 9.31 -1.45 23.64
N HIS A 112 8.09 -1.44 24.21
CA HIS A 112 7.45 -0.28 24.84
C HIS A 112 7.35 0.96 23.93
N VAL A 113 7.20 0.77 22.63
CA VAL A 113 7.03 1.83 21.63
C VAL A 113 5.61 1.81 21.02
N ARG A 114 5.22 2.91 20.37
CA ARG A 114 3.85 3.07 19.85
C ARG A 114 3.73 2.93 18.33
N ASP A 115 4.84 3.06 17.61
CA ASP A 115 4.86 3.10 16.15
C ASP A 115 6.18 2.58 15.58
N ILE A 116 6.19 2.28 14.28
CA ILE A 116 7.35 1.75 13.57
C ILE A 116 8.54 2.73 13.56
N SER A 117 8.31 4.04 13.58
CA SER A 117 9.40 5.02 13.58
C SER A 117 10.15 4.97 14.90
N SER A 118 9.41 4.94 16.00
CA SER A 118 9.97 4.78 17.35
C SER A 118 10.64 3.42 17.52
N PHE A 119 10.06 2.34 16.98
CA PHE A 119 10.68 1.02 16.97
C PHE A 119 12.01 1.04 16.24
N ASN A 120 12.03 1.59 15.02
CA ASN A 120 13.22 1.66 14.20
C ASN A 120 14.31 2.64 14.73
N GLU A 121 14.00 3.50 15.68
CA GLU A 121 14.97 4.35 16.35
C GLU A 121 15.67 3.60 17.51
N HIS A 122 15.00 2.63 18.14
CA HIS A 122 15.49 1.93 19.32
C HIS A 122 16.08 0.56 19.00
N GLU A 123 15.57 -0.13 17.99
CA GLU A 123 15.98 -1.48 17.66
C GLU A 123 17.04 -1.50 16.53
N GLU A 124 17.97 -2.46 16.62
CA GLU A 124 18.99 -2.65 15.58
C GLU A 124 18.37 -3.23 14.31
N GLU A 125 17.45 -4.20 14.46
CA GLU A 125 16.73 -4.81 13.35
C GLU A 125 15.51 -3.97 12.98
N LYS A 126 15.63 -3.21 11.90
CA LYS A 126 14.58 -2.27 11.46
C LYS A 126 13.50 -2.96 10.66
N MET A 127 12.27 -2.57 10.89
CA MET A 127 11.11 -3.00 10.10
C MET A 127 10.85 -2.03 8.94
N PRO A 128 10.65 -2.53 7.69
CA PRO A 128 10.24 -1.68 6.59
C PRO A 128 8.76 -1.28 6.70
N PHE A 129 8.40 -0.13 6.16
CA PHE A 129 7.00 0.17 5.87
C PHE A 129 6.49 -0.77 4.77
N ILE A 130 5.23 -1.16 4.84
CA ILE A 130 4.61 -2.00 3.81
C ILE A 130 3.51 -1.19 3.12
N VAL A 131 3.62 -1.04 1.81
CA VAL A 131 2.60 -0.39 0.97
C VAL A 131 1.90 -1.45 0.14
N ILE A 132 0.58 -1.55 0.30
CA ILE A 132 -0.26 -2.48 -0.44
C ILE A 132 -1.01 -1.70 -1.51
N ILE A 133 -0.87 -2.10 -2.75
CA ILE A 133 -1.50 -1.45 -3.90
C ILE A 133 -2.42 -2.46 -4.59
N ILE A 134 -3.70 -2.13 -4.70
CA ILE A 134 -4.71 -2.94 -5.37
C ILE A 134 -5.24 -2.15 -6.57
N ASP A 135 -5.02 -2.65 -7.77
CA ASP A 135 -5.43 -1.96 -9.00
C ASP A 135 -6.96 -1.88 -9.14
N GLU A 136 -7.67 -2.98 -9.07
CA GLU A 136 -9.14 -3.00 -9.17
C GLU A 136 -9.76 -3.84 -8.05
N LEU A 137 -10.16 -3.18 -6.96
CA LEU A 137 -10.77 -3.87 -5.82
C LEU A 137 -12.08 -4.58 -6.19
N ALA A 138 -12.85 -4.03 -7.13
CA ALA A 138 -14.14 -4.61 -7.53
C ALA A 138 -13.99 -6.04 -8.06
N ASP A 139 -12.92 -6.33 -8.81
CA ASP A 139 -12.69 -7.68 -9.35
C ASP A 139 -12.36 -8.69 -8.24
N LEU A 140 -11.63 -8.29 -7.22
CA LEU A 140 -11.39 -9.14 -6.05
C LEU A 140 -12.67 -9.43 -5.28
N MET A 141 -13.54 -8.41 -5.13
CA MET A 141 -14.82 -8.52 -4.44
C MET A 141 -15.82 -9.41 -5.18
N MET A 142 -15.66 -9.62 -6.50
CA MET A 142 -16.49 -10.55 -7.25
C MET A 142 -16.16 -12.02 -6.97
N VAL A 143 -14.92 -12.33 -6.59
CA VAL A 143 -14.44 -13.72 -6.48
C VAL A 143 -14.20 -14.13 -5.02
N ALA A 144 -13.66 -13.25 -4.20
CA ALA A 144 -13.24 -13.55 -2.83
C ALA A 144 -13.74 -12.49 -1.83
N LYS A 145 -15.00 -12.08 -1.96
CA LYS A 145 -15.59 -10.94 -1.24
C LYS A 145 -15.33 -10.99 0.26
N VAL A 146 -15.71 -12.09 0.90
CA VAL A 146 -15.69 -12.19 2.36
C VAL A 146 -14.27 -12.06 2.90
N ASP A 147 -13.33 -12.80 2.33
CA ASP A 147 -11.93 -12.82 2.80
C ASP A 147 -11.22 -11.48 2.55
N VAL A 148 -11.49 -10.86 1.39
CA VAL A 148 -10.89 -9.56 1.01
C VAL A 148 -11.48 -8.44 1.87
N GLU A 149 -12.81 -8.42 2.05
CA GLU A 149 -13.50 -7.41 2.85
C GLU A 149 -13.05 -7.47 4.32
N ASP A 150 -13.03 -8.67 4.92
CA ASP A 150 -12.55 -8.85 6.30
C ASP A 150 -11.10 -8.38 6.47
N ALA A 151 -10.21 -8.79 5.58
CA ALA A 151 -8.80 -8.39 5.64
C ALA A 151 -8.63 -6.86 5.52
N ILE A 152 -9.32 -6.22 4.58
CA ILE A 152 -9.28 -4.76 4.41
C ILE A 152 -9.83 -4.05 5.65
N LEU A 153 -10.96 -4.51 6.19
CA LEU A 153 -11.55 -3.94 7.41
C LEU A 153 -10.58 -4.05 8.60
N ARG A 154 -9.95 -5.20 8.78
CA ARG A 154 -8.97 -5.40 9.86
C ARG A 154 -7.75 -4.50 9.70
N LEU A 155 -7.22 -4.35 8.48
CA LEU A 155 -6.11 -3.43 8.19
C LEU A 155 -6.53 -1.96 8.44
N ALA A 156 -7.77 -1.58 8.09
CA ALA A 156 -8.26 -0.21 8.20
C ALA A 156 -8.71 0.20 9.62
N GLN A 157 -9.18 -0.74 10.43
CA GLN A 157 -9.75 -0.44 11.75
C GLN A 157 -8.71 -0.04 12.80
N ARG A 158 -7.45 -0.41 12.63
CA ARG A 158 -6.39 -0.06 13.55
C ARG A 158 -5.82 1.33 13.23
N GLN A 159 -6.58 2.36 13.63
CA GLN A 159 -6.20 3.77 13.51
C GLN A 159 -5.02 4.11 14.42
N GLY A 160 -4.08 4.87 13.88
CA GLY A 160 -3.01 5.52 14.65
C GLY A 160 -1.59 5.05 14.36
N LEU A 161 -1.41 3.98 13.58
CA LEU A 161 -0.08 3.47 13.24
C LEU A 161 0.05 3.29 11.73
N PRO A 162 0.70 4.20 11.01
CA PRO A 162 0.83 4.16 9.55
C PRO A 162 1.92 3.16 9.10
N GLU A 163 1.82 1.90 9.54
CA GLU A 163 2.77 0.85 9.16
C GLU A 163 2.42 0.23 7.83
N TYR A 164 1.13 0.26 7.49
CA TYR A 164 0.56 -0.24 6.27
C TYR A 164 -0.18 0.88 5.58
N ILE A 165 0.14 1.08 4.32
CA ILE A 165 -0.52 2.05 3.48
C ILE A 165 -1.27 1.28 2.42
N LEU A 166 -2.60 1.30 2.50
CA LEU A 166 -3.48 0.59 1.61
C LEU A 166 -4.03 1.54 0.55
N TYR A 167 -3.66 1.32 -0.69
CA TYR A 167 -4.19 2.01 -1.85
C TYR A 167 -5.02 1.06 -2.69
N TRP A 168 -6.27 1.41 -2.97
CA TRP A 168 -7.10 0.63 -3.88
C TRP A 168 -7.80 1.53 -4.88
N GLN A 169 -8.00 0.97 -6.06
CA GLN A 169 -8.66 1.63 -7.16
C GLN A 169 -10.07 1.05 -7.37
N ARG A 170 -11.02 1.90 -7.72
CA ARG A 170 -12.36 1.51 -8.14
C ARG A 170 -12.76 2.26 -9.39
N SER A 171 -13.11 1.52 -10.44
CA SER A 171 -13.74 2.09 -11.61
C SER A 171 -15.19 2.45 -11.31
N VAL A 172 -15.58 3.67 -11.65
CA VAL A 172 -16.97 4.13 -11.57
C VAL A 172 -17.57 4.06 -12.96
N PRO A 173 -18.72 3.41 -13.17
CA PRO A 173 -19.44 3.46 -14.45
C PRO A 173 -19.74 4.91 -14.85
N ARG A 174 -19.75 5.15 -16.15
CA ARG A 174 -20.19 6.45 -16.71
C ARG A 174 -21.68 6.61 -16.59
#